data_60b83f00de6d87db3d53610495ba5619
#
_entry.id   60b83f00de6d87db3d53610495ba5619
#
_cell.length_a   1.000
_cell.length_b   1.000
_cell.length_c   1.000
_cell.angle_alpha   90.00
_cell.angle_beta   90.00
_cell.angle_gamma   90.00
#
_symmetry.space_group_name_H-M   'P 1'
#
loop_
_entity.id
_entity.type
_entity.pdbx_description
1 polymer ?
#
loop_
_entity_poly.entity_id
_entity_poly.type
_entity_poly.pdbx_seq_one_letter_code
_entity_poly.pdbx_strand_id
1 'polypeptide(L)'
;VDQLKMRSFSFPLVAVVALLSASSLLAAEPTPTAQQTPIPSITAAVSPAELRATIEKLVSFGTRHTMSETKSNRRGIGAARRWTEARFGEIGKACGGCLTIAVPSEVVTGPRVPTPTEVVDVLAIQRGTSDPNRVIIISGHIDSRVTDVMDAKSDAPGANDDASGVAAVIETTRVLSKHKFPATLVYAVLSGEEQGLYGGKILADYAKAQGWTVEAVLNNDIVGNSEGSSGERDNTHVRVFSEGTKAVETPEQANRRRYNGGEVDSPSRNLARFIDRVADEYLTNMDVEMVYRTDRYGRGGDQVRMLEAGFPSVRVTEAAENYDRQHQDLRTDKGRRYGDTIDGVDFPYLAQVTRLNVAVMAALAMAPMPPAEVKIEGAVKPDTSVSWTPVPGAAGYRVWWRSTTAPQWQHSRRAGADATSLTLPGIVIDDWFFGVSAVSAEGYDSPIEFPGPAGSFVSKPEAPAAK
;
A
#
# COMPACT_ATOMS: atom_id res chain seq x y z
N VAL A 1 -31.34 25.96 -81.83
CA VAL A 1 -32.37 25.20 -82.55
C VAL A 1 -32.36 23.82 -81.97
N ASP A 2 -33.36 23.52 -81.35
CA ASP A 2 -34.35 22.48 -81.26
C ASP A 2 -34.58 21.88 -79.87
N GLN A 3 -35.75 22.23 -79.44
CA GLN A 3 -36.90 21.43 -79.02
C GLN A 3 -36.80 20.44 -77.87
N LEU A 4 -37.53 20.90 -76.82
CA LEU A 4 -38.06 20.09 -75.71
C LEU A 4 -38.89 18.90 -76.20
N LYS A 5 -38.75 17.74 -75.62
CA LYS A 5 -39.81 16.76 -75.43
C LYS A 5 -39.89 16.31 -73.95
N MET A 6 -40.95 16.72 -73.29
CA MET A 6 -41.42 16.18 -72.02
C MET A 6 -41.83 14.72 -72.22
N ARG A 7 -41.34 13.84 -71.39
CA ARG A 7 -41.87 12.51 -71.11
C ARG A 7 -42.31 12.39 -69.68
N SER A 8 -43.59 12.14 -69.51
CA SER A 8 -44.23 11.78 -68.27
C SER A 8 -43.70 10.43 -67.76
N PHE A 9 -43.22 10.42 -66.54
CA PHE A 9 -42.93 9.16 -65.86
C PHE A 9 -43.87 9.01 -64.65
N SER A 10 -44.65 7.89 -64.74
CA SER A 10 -45.48 7.40 -63.63
C SER A 10 -44.60 6.84 -62.54
N PHE A 11 -44.83 7.29 -61.26
CA PHE A 11 -44.19 6.73 -60.12
C PHE A 11 -44.90 5.49 -59.60
N PRO A 12 -44.22 4.38 -59.35
CA PRO A 12 -44.81 3.28 -58.57
C PRO A 12 -44.75 3.61 -57.05
N LEU A 13 -45.84 3.34 -56.38
CA LEU A 13 -46.08 3.42 -54.99
C LEU A 13 -45.18 2.38 -54.29
N VAL A 14 -44.13 2.85 -53.62
CA VAL A 14 -43.27 2.00 -52.74
C VAL A 14 -43.88 2.00 -51.36
N ALA A 15 -44.38 0.83 -50.95
CA ALA A 15 -44.81 0.61 -49.56
C ALA A 15 -43.59 0.62 -48.64
N VAL A 16 -43.52 1.62 -47.75
CA VAL A 16 -42.53 1.69 -46.66
C VAL A 16 -42.97 0.72 -45.58
N VAL A 17 -42.30 -0.41 -45.49
CA VAL A 17 -42.38 -1.30 -44.33
C VAL A 17 -41.55 -0.65 -43.22
N ALA A 18 -42.23 -0.10 -42.20
CA ALA A 18 -41.61 0.39 -40.99
C ALA A 18 -41.10 -0.81 -40.17
N LEU A 19 -39.79 -1.06 -40.22
CA LEU A 19 -39.08 -1.92 -39.27
C LEU A 19 -39.03 -1.19 -37.91
N LEU A 20 -39.93 -1.60 -37.03
CA LEU A 20 -39.81 -1.25 -35.58
C LEU A 20 -38.58 -1.97 -35.04
N SER A 21 -37.45 -1.28 -35.02
CA SER A 21 -36.29 -1.66 -34.19
C SER A 21 -36.67 -1.50 -32.74
N ALA A 22 -36.91 -2.60 -32.05
CA ALA A 22 -36.99 -2.65 -30.60
C ALA A 22 -35.61 -2.30 -30.02
N SER A 23 -35.40 -1.02 -29.76
CA SER A 23 -34.28 -0.59 -28.90
C SER A 23 -34.57 -1.11 -27.51
N SER A 24 -33.89 -2.19 -27.12
CA SER A 24 -33.80 -2.60 -25.72
C SER A 24 -33.18 -1.43 -24.95
N LEU A 25 -34.04 -0.68 -24.27
CA LEU A 25 -33.60 0.24 -23.19
C LEU A 25 -32.87 -0.62 -22.15
N LEU A 26 -31.54 -0.65 -22.26
CA LEU A 26 -30.69 -0.99 -21.11
C LEU A 26 -31.10 -0.01 -20.01
N ALA A 27 -31.82 -0.50 -18.99
CA ALA A 27 -32.08 0.26 -17.81
C ALA A 27 -30.75 0.80 -17.29
N ALA A 28 -30.60 2.12 -17.23
CA ALA A 28 -29.47 2.75 -16.56
C ALA A 28 -29.45 2.22 -15.13
N GLU A 29 -28.37 1.54 -14.75
CA GLU A 29 -28.19 1.10 -13.37
C GLU A 29 -28.34 2.34 -12.47
N PRO A 30 -29.00 2.24 -11.32
CA PRO A 30 -29.11 3.33 -10.39
C PRO A 30 -27.70 3.75 -10.02
N THR A 31 -27.33 4.98 -10.36
CA THR A 31 -26.11 5.62 -9.86
C THR A 31 -26.21 5.53 -8.34
N PRO A 32 -25.25 4.93 -7.64
CA PRO A 32 -25.26 4.95 -6.18
C PRO A 32 -25.35 6.42 -5.78
N THR A 33 -26.36 6.77 -4.98
CA THR A 33 -26.39 8.06 -4.30
C THR A 33 -25.06 8.16 -3.61
N ALA A 34 -24.27 9.19 -3.94
CA ALA A 34 -22.99 9.44 -3.34
C ALA A 34 -23.18 9.61 -1.83
N GLN A 35 -23.16 8.50 -1.13
CA GLN A 35 -23.05 8.50 0.31
C GLN A 35 -21.68 9.09 0.57
N GLN A 36 -21.61 10.23 1.28
CA GLN A 36 -20.33 10.87 1.58
C GLN A 36 -19.43 9.82 2.20
N THR A 37 -18.42 9.40 1.43
CA THR A 37 -17.44 8.43 1.93
C THR A 37 -16.76 9.03 3.14
N PRO A 38 -16.61 8.34 4.26
CA PRO A 38 -16.01 8.92 5.46
C PRO A 38 -14.52 9.24 5.29
N ILE A 39 -13.85 8.72 4.26
CA ILE A 39 -12.41 8.89 4.02
C ILE A 39 -11.98 10.36 3.96
N PRO A 40 -12.61 11.28 3.23
CA PRO A 40 -12.19 12.68 3.20
C PRO A 40 -12.26 13.34 4.59
N SER A 41 -13.24 13.00 5.41
CA SER A 41 -13.33 13.53 6.78
C SER A 41 -12.28 12.91 7.71
N ILE A 42 -11.93 11.64 7.52
CA ILE A 42 -10.88 10.95 8.27
C ILE A 42 -9.52 11.57 7.93
N THR A 43 -9.20 11.72 6.64
CA THR A 43 -7.91 12.27 6.19
C THR A 43 -7.72 13.73 6.59
N ALA A 44 -8.79 14.53 6.66
CA ALA A 44 -8.75 15.91 7.14
C ALA A 44 -8.28 16.05 8.60
N ALA A 45 -8.36 14.98 9.40
CA ALA A 45 -7.92 14.98 10.79
C ALA A 45 -6.38 14.84 10.96
N VAL A 46 -5.63 14.60 9.88
CA VAL A 46 -4.16 14.55 9.91
C VAL A 46 -3.59 15.94 10.21
N SER A 47 -2.74 16.02 11.23
CA SER A 47 -2.19 17.26 11.77
C SER A 47 -0.69 17.41 11.51
N PRO A 48 -0.26 18.39 10.71
CA PRO A 48 1.17 18.71 10.56
C PRO A 48 1.84 19.04 11.90
N ALA A 49 1.11 19.59 12.86
CA ALA A 49 1.64 19.91 14.19
C ALA A 49 1.96 18.65 15.03
N GLU A 50 1.11 17.61 14.96
CA GLU A 50 1.37 16.33 15.63
C GLU A 50 2.56 15.59 14.98
N LEU A 51 2.67 15.64 13.66
CA LEU A 51 3.82 15.09 12.92
C LEU A 51 5.11 15.79 13.36
N ARG A 52 5.11 17.12 13.41
CA ARG A 52 6.26 17.92 13.88
C ARG A 52 6.63 17.57 15.33
N ALA A 53 5.69 17.54 16.24
CA ALA A 53 5.93 17.22 17.65
C ALA A 53 6.53 15.83 17.83
N THR A 54 6.08 14.85 17.03
CA THR A 54 6.64 13.49 17.01
C THR A 54 8.11 13.49 16.56
N ILE A 55 8.42 14.14 15.43
CA ILE A 55 9.80 14.21 14.92
C ILE A 55 10.70 14.97 15.89
N GLU A 56 10.28 16.12 16.42
CA GLU A 56 11.04 16.88 17.43
C GLU A 56 11.38 16.01 18.65
N LYS A 57 10.43 15.20 19.08
CA LYS A 57 10.65 14.28 20.19
C LYS A 57 11.65 13.17 19.85
N LEU A 58 11.53 12.53 18.69
CA LEU A 58 12.46 11.48 18.27
C LEU A 58 13.88 12.02 18.08
N VAL A 59 14.03 13.18 17.45
CA VAL A 59 15.32 13.87 17.28
C VAL A 59 15.95 14.21 18.65
N SER A 60 15.15 14.58 19.66
CA SER A 60 15.64 14.94 20.98
C SER A 60 16.36 13.80 21.72
N PHE A 61 16.26 12.55 21.26
CA PHE A 61 17.00 11.43 21.82
C PHE A 61 18.46 11.35 21.34
N GLY A 62 18.90 12.29 20.51
CA GLY A 62 20.27 12.44 20.02
C GLY A 62 20.67 11.39 19.00
N THR A 63 20.71 10.14 19.38
CA THR A 63 20.82 8.98 18.47
C THR A 63 19.76 7.95 18.83
N ARG A 64 19.30 7.22 17.83
CA ARG A 64 18.43 6.06 18.01
C ARG A 64 19.04 4.80 17.38
N HIS A 65 20.36 4.82 17.19
CA HIS A 65 21.08 3.66 16.63
C HIS A 65 20.71 2.37 17.37
N THR A 66 20.49 1.28 16.64
CA THR A 66 20.04 -0.02 17.19
C THR A 66 20.86 -0.51 18.39
N MET A 67 22.19 -0.30 18.38
CA MET A 67 23.09 -0.68 19.47
C MET A 67 23.38 0.47 20.46
N SER A 68 22.61 1.56 20.42
CA SER A 68 22.81 2.69 21.33
C SER A 68 22.26 2.42 22.73
N GLU A 69 22.36 3.40 23.62
CA GLU A 69 21.93 3.35 25.02
C GLU A 69 20.46 2.89 25.17
N THR A 70 20.24 1.90 26.04
CA THR A 70 18.90 1.32 26.29
C THR A 70 18.30 1.68 27.64
N LYS A 71 19.12 2.12 28.63
CA LYS A 71 18.67 2.40 30.01
C LYS A 71 18.25 3.86 30.22
N SER A 72 18.87 4.81 29.52
CA SER A 72 18.54 6.23 29.60
C SER A 72 17.11 6.50 29.19
N ASN A 73 16.44 7.45 29.85
CA ASN A 73 15.12 7.97 29.41
C ASN A 73 15.25 9.22 28.53
N ARG A 74 16.47 9.66 28.23
CA ARG A 74 16.72 10.91 27.48
C ARG A 74 17.48 10.70 26.19
N ARG A 75 18.17 9.56 26.00
CA ARG A 75 19.02 9.29 24.85
C ARG A 75 18.96 7.82 24.45
N GLY A 76 19.14 7.56 23.19
CA GLY A 76 19.31 6.24 22.62
C GLY A 76 18.00 5.54 22.27
N ILE A 77 18.16 4.37 21.68
CA ILE A 77 17.05 3.55 21.15
C ILE A 77 16.06 3.14 22.25
N GLY A 78 16.54 2.85 23.48
CA GLY A 78 15.67 2.48 24.58
C GLY A 78 14.74 3.60 25.04
N ALA A 79 15.21 4.86 25.02
CA ALA A 79 14.37 6.02 25.32
C ALA A 79 13.28 6.20 24.27
N ALA A 80 13.64 6.06 22.99
CA ALA A 80 12.71 6.19 21.88
C ALA A 80 11.62 5.12 21.91
N ARG A 81 11.98 3.84 22.13
CA ARG A 81 11.03 2.71 22.25
C ARG A 81 10.02 2.93 23.37
N ARG A 82 10.48 3.26 24.59
CA ARG A 82 9.59 3.52 25.74
C ARG A 82 8.67 4.72 25.51
N TRP A 83 9.17 5.76 24.86
CA TRP A 83 8.34 6.90 24.50
C TRP A 83 7.26 6.50 23.48
N THR A 84 7.60 5.71 22.46
CA THR A 84 6.63 5.22 21.47
C THR A 84 5.55 4.35 22.11
N GLU A 85 5.94 3.42 22.99
CA GLU A 85 4.99 2.59 23.75
C GLU A 85 4.04 3.46 24.60
N ALA A 86 4.59 4.45 25.31
CA ALA A 86 3.78 5.40 26.09
C ALA A 86 2.83 6.21 25.19
N ARG A 87 3.30 6.68 24.02
CA ARG A 87 2.49 7.43 23.06
C ARG A 87 1.33 6.61 22.50
N PHE A 88 1.56 5.37 22.12
CA PHE A 88 0.49 4.45 21.74
C PHE A 88 -0.49 4.19 22.89
N GLY A 89 0.03 4.07 24.12
CA GLY A 89 -0.81 3.95 25.31
C GLY A 89 -1.70 5.16 25.55
N GLU A 90 -1.21 6.38 25.32
CA GLU A 90 -1.99 7.63 25.39
C GLU A 90 -3.11 7.64 24.35
N ILE A 91 -2.78 7.31 23.09
CA ILE A 91 -3.77 7.20 22.00
C ILE A 91 -4.81 6.14 22.34
N GLY A 92 -4.38 4.98 22.84
CA GLY A 92 -5.27 3.90 23.27
C GLY A 92 -6.24 4.32 24.39
N LYS A 93 -5.77 5.10 25.35
CA LYS A 93 -6.63 5.68 26.40
C LYS A 93 -7.64 6.68 25.80
N ALA A 94 -7.17 7.54 24.88
CA ALA A 94 -8.03 8.55 24.24
C ALA A 94 -9.15 7.95 23.41
N CYS A 95 -8.98 6.75 22.86
CA CYS A 95 -10.01 6.01 22.11
C CYS A 95 -10.82 5.03 23.01
N GLY A 96 -10.70 5.11 24.32
CA GLY A 96 -11.45 4.24 25.24
C GLY A 96 -10.91 2.80 25.36
N GLY A 97 -9.61 2.59 25.17
CA GLY A 97 -8.98 1.28 25.24
C GLY A 97 -9.02 0.47 23.94
N CYS A 98 -9.12 1.14 22.80
CA CYS A 98 -9.27 0.48 21.51
C CYS A 98 -7.99 -0.18 20.97
N LEU A 99 -6.82 0.09 21.58
CA LEU A 99 -5.53 -0.42 21.16
C LEU A 99 -4.97 -1.45 22.16
N THR A 100 -4.46 -2.55 21.62
CA THR A 100 -3.58 -3.48 22.35
C THR A 100 -2.14 -3.17 21.95
N ILE A 101 -1.25 -3.00 22.94
CA ILE A 101 0.16 -2.76 22.69
C ILE A 101 0.91 -4.09 22.80
N ALA A 102 1.77 -4.38 21.81
CA ALA A 102 2.67 -5.52 21.81
C ALA A 102 4.10 -5.04 21.54
N VAL A 103 5.06 -5.72 22.16
CA VAL A 103 6.50 -5.38 22.07
C VAL A 103 7.33 -6.62 21.74
N PRO A 104 7.14 -7.22 20.53
CA PRO A 104 7.92 -8.38 20.16
C PRO A 104 9.40 -8.03 20.07
N SER A 105 10.26 -8.95 20.46
CA SER A 105 11.71 -8.77 20.42
C SER A 105 12.46 -10.05 20.04
N GLU A 106 13.67 -9.88 19.53
CA GLU A 106 14.62 -10.95 19.25
C GLU A 106 16.05 -10.49 19.61
N VAL A 107 16.86 -11.40 20.17
CA VAL A 107 18.30 -11.15 20.34
C VAL A 107 19.01 -11.54 19.06
N VAL A 108 19.64 -10.58 18.41
CA VAL A 108 20.26 -10.76 17.09
C VAL A 108 21.77 -10.57 17.15
N THR A 109 22.46 -11.19 16.19
CA THR A 109 23.88 -10.94 15.86
C THR A 109 24.03 -10.95 14.34
N GLY A 110 25.02 -10.21 13.84
CA GLY A 110 25.28 -10.15 12.40
C GLY A 110 26.46 -9.23 12.07
N PRO A 111 26.77 -9.04 10.79
CA PRO A 111 27.90 -8.22 10.36
C PRO A 111 27.87 -6.78 10.89
N ARG A 112 26.67 -6.21 11.05
CA ARG A 112 26.44 -4.86 11.59
C ARG A 112 25.97 -4.88 13.06
N VAL A 113 25.88 -6.06 13.68
CA VAL A 113 25.51 -6.27 15.08
C VAL A 113 26.46 -7.34 15.66
N PRO A 114 27.74 -7.00 15.92
CA PRO A 114 28.77 -7.97 16.30
C PRO A 114 28.61 -8.55 17.71
N THR A 115 27.79 -7.92 18.54
CA THR A 115 27.47 -8.40 19.90
C THR A 115 25.99 -8.70 20.02
N PRO A 116 25.59 -9.73 20.80
CA PRO A 116 24.17 -10.03 21.00
C PRO A 116 23.41 -8.79 21.47
N THR A 117 22.45 -8.35 20.66
CA THR A 117 21.68 -7.12 20.88
C THR A 117 20.18 -7.44 20.79
N GLU A 118 19.42 -7.01 21.79
CA GLU A 118 17.97 -7.14 21.77
C GLU A 118 17.37 -6.05 20.86
N VAL A 119 16.76 -6.48 19.76
CA VAL A 119 15.95 -5.64 18.86
C VAL A 119 14.49 -5.78 19.28
N VAL A 120 13.80 -4.65 19.42
CA VAL A 120 12.43 -4.60 19.96
C VAL A 120 11.58 -3.73 19.05
N ASP A 121 10.49 -4.26 18.56
CA ASP A 121 9.45 -3.49 17.87
C ASP A 121 8.36 -3.03 18.84
N VAL A 122 7.67 -1.97 18.51
CA VAL A 122 6.52 -1.47 19.27
C VAL A 122 5.31 -1.43 18.37
N LEU A 123 4.31 -2.25 18.65
CA LEU A 123 3.11 -2.41 17.86
C LEU A 123 1.90 -1.88 18.62
N ALA A 124 1.04 -1.12 17.94
CA ALA A 124 -0.32 -0.84 18.40
C ALA A 124 -1.30 -1.58 17.48
N ILE A 125 -2.20 -2.35 18.07
CA ILE A 125 -3.12 -3.24 17.35
C ILE A 125 -4.55 -2.79 17.64
N GLN A 126 -5.23 -2.32 16.60
CA GLN A 126 -6.66 -1.98 16.62
C GLN A 126 -7.45 -3.15 16.03
N ARG A 127 -8.07 -3.96 16.89
CA ARG A 127 -8.76 -5.18 16.48
C ARG A 127 -9.97 -4.88 15.60
N GLY A 128 -10.11 -5.60 14.49
CA GLY A 128 -11.24 -5.55 13.58
C GLY A 128 -12.54 -6.05 14.23
N THR A 129 -13.67 -5.51 13.78
CA THR A 129 -14.99 -5.78 14.38
C THR A 129 -15.64 -7.06 13.85
N SER A 130 -15.45 -7.39 12.57
CA SER A 130 -16.10 -8.54 11.92
C SER A 130 -15.11 -9.50 11.26
N ASP A 131 -13.91 -9.03 10.89
CA ASP A 131 -12.85 -9.84 10.28
C ASP A 131 -11.50 -9.58 10.97
N PRO A 132 -11.36 -9.99 12.24
CA PRO A 132 -10.20 -9.63 13.06
C PRO A 132 -8.90 -10.34 12.67
N ASN A 133 -8.94 -11.38 11.84
CA ASN A 133 -7.74 -12.06 11.35
C ASN A 133 -7.20 -11.44 10.07
N ARG A 134 -7.98 -10.65 9.36
CA ARG A 134 -7.55 -9.85 8.22
C ARG A 134 -6.85 -8.61 8.73
N VAL A 135 -5.60 -8.40 8.30
CA VAL A 135 -4.71 -7.40 8.88
C VAL A 135 -4.11 -6.50 7.82
N ILE A 136 -4.20 -5.19 8.06
CA ILE A 136 -3.52 -4.15 7.28
C ILE A 136 -2.49 -3.49 8.20
N ILE A 137 -1.25 -3.38 7.74
CA ILE A 137 -0.12 -2.90 8.52
C ILE A 137 0.44 -1.62 7.91
N ILE A 138 0.73 -0.63 8.74
CA ILE A 138 1.62 0.48 8.41
C ILE A 138 2.88 0.37 9.28
N SER A 139 4.05 0.59 8.71
CA SER A 139 5.33 0.55 9.42
C SER A 139 6.25 1.70 9.07
N GLY A 140 7.16 1.99 9.99
CA GLY A 140 8.33 2.86 9.85
C GLY A 140 9.34 2.47 10.91
N HIS A 141 10.66 2.71 10.68
CA HIS A 141 11.69 2.28 11.62
C HIS A 141 12.14 3.41 12.54
N ILE A 142 12.35 3.07 13.81
CA ILE A 142 12.70 4.05 14.83
C ILE A 142 14.20 4.31 14.92
N ASP A 143 15.01 3.34 14.49
CA ASP A 143 16.47 3.49 14.56
C ASP A 143 16.99 4.51 13.53
N SER A 144 18.15 5.06 13.79
CA SER A 144 18.81 6.07 12.96
C SER A 144 20.33 5.85 13.00
N ARG A 145 21.03 6.37 12.01
CA ARG A 145 22.49 6.24 11.91
C ARG A 145 23.16 7.47 11.32
N VAL A 146 24.46 7.55 11.50
CA VAL A 146 25.39 8.43 10.77
C VAL A 146 26.09 7.68 9.65
N THR A 147 27.10 8.27 9.02
CA THR A 147 27.87 7.68 7.90
C THR A 147 28.43 6.31 8.26
N ASP A 148 29.11 6.22 9.42
CA ASP A 148 29.55 4.92 9.93
C ASP A 148 28.38 4.16 10.55
N VAL A 149 27.98 3.08 9.89
CA VAL A 149 26.87 2.20 10.32
C VAL A 149 27.12 1.52 11.67
N MET A 150 28.35 1.57 12.19
CA MET A 150 28.74 0.99 13.48
C MET A 150 28.82 2.03 14.61
N ASP A 151 28.70 3.32 14.29
CA ASP A 151 28.76 4.39 15.29
C ASP A 151 27.42 4.53 16.06
N ALA A 152 27.35 3.87 17.19
CA ALA A 152 26.19 3.91 18.08
C ALA A 152 26.20 5.10 19.07
N LYS A 153 27.16 6.01 18.96
CA LYS A 153 27.42 7.06 19.98
C LYS A 153 27.17 8.48 19.47
N SER A 154 27.60 8.78 18.26
CA SER A 154 27.45 10.10 17.66
C SER A 154 25.98 10.48 17.51
N ASP A 155 25.70 11.77 17.50
CA ASP A 155 24.35 12.25 17.28
C ASP A 155 23.91 11.93 15.86
N ALA A 156 22.84 11.17 15.77
CA ALA A 156 22.16 10.75 14.54
C ALA A 156 20.68 11.12 14.67
N PRO A 157 20.30 12.37 14.38
CA PRO A 157 18.93 12.84 14.59
C PRO A 157 17.89 12.05 13.81
N GLY A 158 18.24 11.63 12.57
CA GLY A 158 17.36 10.81 11.73
C GLY A 158 15.97 11.44 11.63
N ALA A 159 15.89 12.72 11.27
CA ALA A 159 14.62 13.45 11.26
C ALA A 159 13.70 13.00 10.11
N ASN A 160 14.30 12.65 8.96
CA ASN A 160 13.62 12.10 7.82
C ASN A 160 13.80 10.58 7.73
N ASP A 161 15.01 10.09 8.01
CA ASP A 161 15.36 8.66 8.02
C ASP A 161 15.53 8.14 9.49
N ASP A 162 14.51 7.53 10.19
CA ASP A 162 13.14 7.48 9.69
C ASP A 162 12.12 7.97 10.74
N ALA A 163 12.47 9.12 11.40
CA ALA A 163 11.46 9.72 12.28
C ALA A 163 10.23 10.21 11.48
N SER A 164 10.34 10.43 10.15
CA SER A 164 9.22 10.81 9.31
C SER A 164 8.23 9.66 9.13
N GLY A 165 8.71 8.44 8.86
CA GLY A 165 7.85 7.26 8.78
C GLY A 165 7.24 6.91 10.14
N VAL A 166 8.01 6.96 11.23
CA VAL A 166 7.46 6.78 12.58
C VAL A 166 6.38 7.82 12.89
N ALA A 167 6.58 9.08 12.50
CA ALA A 167 5.56 10.12 12.69
C ALA A 167 4.29 9.84 11.89
N ALA A 168 4.42 9.37 10.64
CA ALA A 168 3.29 8.95 9.84
C ALA A 168 2.53 7.77 10.49
N VAL A 169 3.24 6.77 11.05
CA VAL A 169 2.64 5.64 11.77
C VAL A 169 1.85 6.13 12.99
N ILE A 170 2.46 6.96 13.86
CA ILE A 170 1.82 7.45 15.09
C ILE A 170 0.63 8.34 14.78
N GLU A 171 0.73 9.22 13.78
CA GLU A 171 -0.36 10.10 13.38
C GLU A 171 -1.51 9.31 12.75
N THR A 172 -1.20 8.31 11.92
CA THR A 172 -2.20 7.39 11.37
C THR A 172 -2.92 6.65 12.50
N THR A 173 -2.21 6.20 13.53
CA THR A 173 -2.80 5.59 14.73
C THR A 173 -3.77 6.55 15.42
N ARG A 174 -3.35 7.81 15.64
CA ARG A 174 -4.16 8.84 16.30
C ARG A 174 -5.45 9.14 15.54
N VAL A 175 -5.39 9.14 14.23
CA VAL A 175 -6.53 9.42 13.36
C VAL A 175 -7.47 8.22 13.29
N LEU A 176 -6.97 7.03 12.91
CA LEU A 176 -7.79 5.87 12.64
C LEU A 176 -8.35 5.19 13.90
N SER A 177 -7.68 5.30 15.05
CA SER A 177 -8.18 4.74 16.33
C SER A 177 -9.52 5.31 16.80
N LYS A 178 -9.95 6.44 16.23
CA LYS A 178 -11.28 7.05 16.52
C LYS A 178 -12.42 6.39 15.74
N HIS A 179 -12.12 5.48 14.84
CA HIS A 179 -13.06 4.80 13.95
C HIS A 179 -13.02 3.29 14.19
N LYS A 180 -14.09 2.59 13.78
CA LYS A 180 -14.15 1.13 13.84
C LYS A 180 -14.12 0.58 12.42
N PHE A 181 -13.36 -0.48 12.22
CA PHE A 181 -13.17 -1.11 10.91
C PHE A 181 -13.52 -2.61 10.99
N PRO A 182 -13.99 -3.23 9.89
CA PRO A 182 -14.10 -4.68 9.78
C PRO A 182 -12.78 -5.41 10.05
N ALA A 183 -11.69 -4.99 9.40
CA ALA A 183 -10.36 -5.58 9.53
C ALA A 183 -9.56 -4.99 10.70
N THR A 184 -8.55 -5.73 11.14
CA THR A 184 -7.56 -5.29 12.11
C THR A 184 -6.54 -4.36 11.46
N LEU A 185 -6.25 -3.23 12.14
CA LEU A 185 -5.18 -2.33 11.77
C LEU A 185 -4.01 -2.48 12.74
N VAL A 186 -2.79 -2.60 12.20
CA VAL A 186 -1.56 -2.69 12.96
C VAL A 186 -0.66 -1.52 12.61
N TYR A 187 -0.24 -0.80 13.63
CA TYR A 187 0.65 0.35 13.55
C TYR A 187 1.99 -0.06 14.15
N ALA A 188 2.98 -0.27 13.30
CA ALA A 188 4.24 -0.90 13.65
C ALA A 188 5.41 0.10 13.62
N VAL A 189 6.06 0.29 14.75
CA VAL A 189 7.31 1.03 14.85
C VAL A 189 8.43 0.03 15.06
N LEU A 190 9.25 -0.14 14.02
CA LEU A 190 10.25 -1.19 13.90
C LEU A 190 11.63 -0.73 14.37
N SER A 191 12.51 -1.66 14.70
CA SER A 191 13.89 -1.38 15.11
C SER A 191 14.88 -2.25 14.34
N GLY A 192 16.11 -1.75 14.15
CA GLY A 192 17.17 -2.54 13.53
C GLY A 192 17.07 -2.66 12.02
N GLU A 193 16.37 -1.75 11.37
CA GLU A 193 16.36 -1.62 9.91
C GLU A 193 17.77 -1.40 9.39
N GLU A 194 18.46 -0.39 9.91
CA GLU A 194 19.78 0.08 9.50
C GLU A 194 20.89 -0.97 9.68
N GLN A 195 20.69 -1.90 10.58
CA GLN A 195 21.65 -2.97 10.86
C GLN A 195 21.32 -4.29 10.15
N GLY A 196 20.19 -4.41 9.45
CA GLY A 196 19.90 -5.61 8.67
C GLY A 196 18.44 -6.01 8.58
N LEU A 197 17.51 -5.06 8.65
CA LEU A 197 16.06 -5.26 8.51
C LEU A 197 15.50 -6.22 9.59
N TYR A 198 16.04 -6.14 10.81
CA TYR A 198 15.65 -7.08 11.87
C TYR A 198 14.22 -6.87 12.33
N GLY A 199 13.75 -5.61 12.43
CA GLY A 199 12.38 -5.30 12.80
C GLY A 199 11.37 -5.84 11.81
N GLY A 200 11.62 -5.69 10.52
CA GLY A 200 10.76 -6.29 9.48
C GLY A 200 10.64 -7.81 9.63
N LYS A 201 11.75 -8.50 10.00
CA LYS A 201 11.73 -9.94 10.29
C LYS A 201 10.91 -10.26 11.56
N ILE A 202 11.12 -9.52 12.64
CA ILE A 202 10.40 -9.71 13.91
C ILE A 202 8.90 -9.51 13.69
N LEU A 203 8.50 -8.48 12.95
CA LEU A 203 7.10 -8.23 12.59
C LEU A 203 6.50 -9.38 11.76
N ALA A 204 7.25 -9.88 10.76
CA ALA A 204 6.81 -10.99 9.92
C ALA A 204 6.60 -12.28 10.72
N ASP A 205 7.54 -12.60 11.61
CA ASP A 205 7.46 -13.78 12.48
C ASP A 205 6.33 -13.63 13.51
N TYR A 206 6.14 -12.44 14.06
CA TYR A 206 5.01 -12.14 14.93
C TYR A 206 3.68 -12.32 14.21
N ALA A 207 3.53 -11.79 13.00
CA ALA A 207 2.31 -11.94 12.19
C ALA A 207 1.98 -13.41 11.92
N LYS A 208 2.99 -14.23 11.57
CA LYS A 208 2.85 -15.69 11.40
C LYS A 208 2.43 -16.37 12.71
N ALA A 209 3.05 -16.03 13.82
CA ALA A 209 2.73 -16.62 15.14
C ALA A 209 1.31 -16.27 15.59
N GLN A 210 0.78 -15.09 15.22
CA GLN A 210 -0.60 -14.71 15.49
C GLN A 210 -1.61 -15.37 14.52
N GLY A 211 -1.17 -16.04 13.47
CA GLY A 211 -2.04 -16.61 12.43
C GLY A 211 -2.76 -15.53 11.60
N TRP A 212 -2.14 -14.37 11.42
CA TRP A 212 -2.74 -13.26 10.69
C TRP A 212 -2.78 -13.52 9.18
N THR A 213 -3.88 -13.13 8.56
CA THR A 213 -3.98 -12.98 7.11
C THR A 213 -3.62 -11.53 6.77
N VAL A 214 -2.34 -11.29 6.50
CA VAL A 214 -1.84 -9.96 6.17
C VAL A 214 -2.20 -9.64 4.71
N GLU A 215 -3.09 -8.68 4.53
CA GLU A 215 -3.55 -8.23 3.21
C GLU A 215 -2.62 -7.19 2.61
N ALA A 216 -2.07 -6.31 3.44
CA ALA A 216 -1.22 -5.21 2.98
C ALA A 216 -0.25 -4.75 4.05
N VAL A 217 0.97 -4.41 3.64
CA VAL A 217 1.97 -3.71 4.47
C VAL A 217 2.43 -2.46 3.73
N LEU A 218 2.24 -1.30 4.36
CA LEU A 218 2.72 -0.01 3.87
C LEU A 218 3.95 0.40 4.70
N ASN A 219 5.14 0.09 4.20
CA ASN A 219 6.39 0.48 4.85
C ASN A 219 6.76 1.90 4.45
N ASN A 220 6.71 2.83 5.40
CA ASN A 220 7.08 4.24 5.21
C ASN A 220 8.51 4.44 5.68
N ASP A 221 9.38 4.85 4.78
CA ASP A 221 10.79 5.03 5.06
C ASP A 221 11.30 6.16 4.18
N ILE A 222 11.72 7.26 4.79
CA ILE A 222 12.05 8.54 4.19
C ILE A 222 10.83 9.15 3.47
N VAL A 223 9.92 9.76 4.21
CA VAL A 223 8.66 10.31 3.67
C VAL A 223 8.44 11.78 4.00
N GLY A 224 9.47 12.46 4.48
CA GLY A 224 9.34 13.81 5.04
C GLY A 224 10.02 14.92 4.27
N ASN A 225 10.76 14.65 3.19
CA ASN A 225 11.48 15.67 2.44
C ASN A 225 10.93 15.80 1.00
N SER A 226 10.95 17.01 0.47
CA SER A 226 10.50 17.32 -0.90
C SER A 226 11.56 17.99 -1.77
N GLU A 227 12.81 18.12 -1.26
CA GLU A 227 13.92 18.75 -1.98
C GLU A 227 15.13 17.83 -2.05
N GLY A 228 15.49 17.40 -3.24
CA GLY A 228 16.63 16.53 -3.49
C GLY A 228 17.99 17.25 -3.40
N SER A 229 19.07 16.46 -3.43
CA SER A 229 20.44 16.95 -3.28
C SER A 229 20.88 17.94 -4.36
N SER A 230 20.27 17.93 -5.53
CA SER A 230 20.57 18.83 -6.65
C SER A 230 19.66 20.06 -6.70
N GLY A 231 18.76 20.22 -5.70
CA GLY A 231 17.82 21.31 -5.60
C GLY A 231 16.51 21.09 -6.39
N GLU A 232 16.31 19.89 -6.93
CA GLU A 232 15.02 19.47 -7.48
C GLU A 232 13.97 19.43 -6.39
N ARG A 233 12.74 19.85 -6.71
CA ARG A 233 11.62 19.85 -5.75
C ARG A 233 10.44 19.11 -6.31
N ASP A 234 9.94 18.18 -5.52
CA ASP A 234 8.68 17.50 -5.78
C ASP A 234 7.92 17.28 -4.46
N ASN A 235 6.89 18.03 -4.25
CA ASN A 235 5.98 17.93 -3.11
C ASN A 235 4.58 17.47 -3.50
N THR A 236 4.44 16.94 -4.71
CA THR A 236 3.17 16.49 -5.29
C THR A 236 3.14 15.00 -5.61
N HIS A 237 4.29 14.31 -5.54
CA HIS A 237 4.37 12.89 -5.76
C HIS A 237 4.98 12.16 -4.57
N VAL A 238 4.63 10.89 -4.45
CA VAL A 238 5.29 9.92 -3.56
C VAL A 238 5.59 8.68 -4.37
N ARG A 239 6.78 8.09 -4.19
CA ARG A 239 7.14 6.84 -4.87
C ARG A 239 6.64 5.64 -4.08
N VAL A 240 6.04 4.68 -4.78
CA VAL A 240 5.62 3.40 -4.23
C VAL A 240 6.35 2.28 -4.96
N PHE A 241 7.31 1.67 -4.27
CA PHE A 241 8.07 0.54 -4.77
C PHE A 241 7.31 -0.77 -4.51
N SER A 242 7.25 -1.64 -5.50
CA SER A 242 6.58 -2.93 -5.39
C SER A 242 7.25 -4.00 -6.25
N GLU A 243 7.34 -5.23 -5.75
CA GLU A 243 7.81 -6.36 -6.55
C GLU A 243 6.85 -6.65 -7.70
N GLY A 244 7.37 -7.17 -8.80
CA GLY A 244 6.55 -7.57 -9.96
C GLY A 244 5.99 -8.98 -9.83
N THR A 245 6.79 -9.88 -9.25
CA THR A 245 6.45 -11.28 -8.95
C THR A 245 6.72 -11.55 -7.48
N LYS A 246 6.06 -12.54 -6.89
CA LYS A 246 6.24 -12.87 -5.48
C LYS A 246 7.67 -13.34 -5.18
N ALA A 247 8.25 -12.86 -4.10
CA ALA A 247 9.53 -13.36 -3.58
C ALA A 247 9.47 -14.87 -3.28
N VAL A 248 8.32 -15.39 -2.92
CA VAL A 248 8.05 -16.80 -2.58
C VAL A 248 7.38 -17.59 -3.71
N GLU A 249 7.55 -17.17 -4.96
CA GLU A 249 7.00 -17.87 -6.14
C GLU A 249 7.63 -19.24 -6.30
N THR A 250 6.79 -20.28 -6.53
CA THR A 250 7.30 -21.63 -6.82
C THR A 250 7.77 -21.77 -8.28
N PRO A 251 8.62 -22.76 -8.61
CA PRO A 251 9.01 -23.04 -9.99
C PRO A 251 7.81 -23.30 -10.92
N GLU A 252 6.75 -23.96 -10.43
CA GLU A 252 5.53 -24.20 -11.21
C GLU A 252 4.77 -22.89 -11.47
N GLN A 253 4.70 -22.00 -10.50
CA GLN A 253 4.12 -20.67 -10.66
C GLN A 253 4.91 -19.84 -11.67
N ALA A 254 6.25 -19.82 -11.56
CA ALA A 254 7.12 -19.13 -12.49
C ALA A 254 6.95 -19.65 -13.94
N ASN A 255 6.90 -20.98 -14.11
CA ASN A 255 6.70 -21.59 -15.43
C ASN A 255 5.31 -21.24 -16.02
N ARG A 256 4.25 -21.31 -15.20
CA ARG A 256 2.89 -20.94 -15.67
C ARG A 256 2.81 -19.46 -16.06
N ARG A 257 3.40 -18.58 -15.26
CA ARG A 257 3.49 -17.14 -15.54
C ARG A 257 4.18 -16.85 -16.87
N ARG A 258 5.18 -17.61 -17.23
CA ARG A 258 5.90 -17.48 -18.51
C ARG A 258 4.97 -17.56 -19.74
N TYR A 259 3.88 -18.31 -19.62
CA TYR A 259 2.92 -18.48 -20.73
C TYR A 259 1.68 -17.59 -20.59
N ASN A 260 1.27 -17.25 -19.38
CA ASN A 260 0.02 -16.53 -19.13
C ASN A 260 0.23 -15.04 -18.86
N GLY A 261 1.48 -14.59 -18.74
CA GLY A 261 1.81 -13.24 -18.32
C GLY A 261 1.72 -13.06 -16.79
N GLY A 262 1.73 -11.82 -16.33
CA GLY A 262 1.65 -11.46 -14.92
C GLY A 262 2.98 -11.15 -14.27
N GLU A 263 4.04 -10.88 -15.05
CA GLU A 263 5.36 -10.48 -14.55
C GLU A 263 5.33 -9.18 -13.75
N VAL A 264 4.26 -8.41 -13.87
CA VAL A 264 4.07 -7.13 -13.17
C VAL A 264 2.74 -7.09 -12.41
N ASP A 265 2.23 -8.23 -11.97
CA ASP A 265 0.90 -8.36 -11.35
C ASP A 265 0.93 -9.11 -10.02
N SER A 266 2.06 -9.07 -9.30
CA SER A 266 2.10 -9.57 -7.92
C SER A 266 1.05 -8.90 -7.05
N PRO A 267 0.66 -9.48 -5.91
CA PRO A 267 -0.19 -8.82 -4.93
C PRO A 267 0.35 -7.46 -4.50
N SER A 268 1.65 -7.33 -4.29
CA SER A 268 2.31 -6.06 -3.95
C SER A 268 2.19 -5.02 -5.07
N ARG A 269 2.29 -5.42 -6.35
CA ARG A 269 2.10 -4.51 -7.47
C ARG A 269 0.64 -4.09 -7.60
N ASN A 270 -0.30 -4.97 -7.36
CA ASN A 270 -1.72 -4.61 -7.35
C ASN A 270 -2.10 -3.78 -6.12
N LEU A 271 -1.38 -3.95 -4.98
CA LEU A 271 -1.45 -3.03 -3.84
C LEU A 271 -0.93 -1.63 -4.21
N ALA A 272 0.19 -1.52 -4.95
CA ALA A 272 0.68 -0.22 -5.44
C ALA A 272 -0.35 0.46 -6.36
N ARG A 273 -1.00 -0.28 -7.28
CA ARG A 273 -2.09 0.24 -8.11
C ARG A 273 -3.32 0.66 -7.30
N PHE A 274 -3.58 -0.04 -6.21
CA PHE A 274 -4.65 0.34 -5.28
C PHE A 274 -4.33 1.66 -4.60
N ILE A 275 -3.09 1.86 -4.12
CA ILE A 275 -2.63 3.10 -3.49
C ILE A 275 -2.73 4.27 -4.47
N ASP A 276 -2.30 4.10 -5.72
CA ASP A 276 -2.39 5.07 -6.80
C ASP A 276 -3.86 5.50 -7.04
N ARG A 277 -4.76 4.53 -7.19
CA ARG A 277 -6.19 4.82 -7.35
C ARG A 277 -6.81 5.54 -6.14
N VAL A 278 -6.39 5.20 -4.92
CA VAL A 278 -6.84 5.89 -3.70
C VAL A 278 -6.32 7.33 -3.64
N ALA A 279 -5.10 7.58 -4.11
CA ALA A 279 -4.57 8.94 -4.25
C ALA A 279 -5.45 9.76 -5.19
N ASP A 280 -5.71 9.26 -6.39
CA ASP A 280 -6.57 9.90 -7.41
C ASP A 280 -7.98 10.20 -6.88
N GLU A 281 -8.54 9.29 -6.08
CA GLU A 281 -9.93 9.41 -5.61
C GLU A 281 -10.08 10.37 -4.42
N TYR A 282 -9.13 10.38 -3.49
CA TYR A 282 -9.32 11.03 -2.18
C TYR A 282 -8.36 12.18 -1.89
N LEU A 283 -7.30 12.36 -2.67
CA LEU A 283 -6.28 13.37 -2.41
C LEU A 283 -6.22 14.43 -3.52
N THR A 284 -5.92 15.65 -3.11
CA THR A 284 -5.58 16.72 -4.02
C THR A 284 -4.09 17.04 -3.88
N ASN A 285 -3.40 17.27 -4.99
CA ASN A 285 -1.97 17.59 -5.04
C ASN A 285 -1.06 16.52 -4.41
N MET A 286 -1.47 15.25 -4.50
CA MET A 286 -0.62 14.11 -4.16
C MET A 286 -0.93 12.97 -5.13
N ASP A 287 0.05 12.56 -5.90
CA ASP A 287 0.00 11.49 -6.88
C ASP A 287 1.04 10.42 -6.54
N VAL A 288 0.91 9.25 -7.14
CA VAL A 288 1.76 8.08 -6.86
C VAL A 288 2.61 7.75 -8.07
N GLU A 289 3.93 7.88 -7.92
CA GLU A 289 4.86 7.30 -8.86
C GLU A 289 5.08 5.81 -8.54
N MET A 290 4.42 4.93 -9.28
CA MET A 290 4.63 3.48 -9.13
C MET A 290 6.00 3.07 -9.67
N VAL A 291 6.92 2.68 -8.79
CA VAL A 291 8.25 2.20 -9.19
C VAL A 291 8.23 0.67 -9.30
N TYR A 292 8.46 0.17 -10.51
CA TYR A 292 8.43 -1.26 -10.84
C TYR A 292 9.72 -1.97 -10.41
N ARG A 293 9.99 -1.92 -9.10
CA ARG A 293 11.15 -2.50 -8.44
C ARG A 293 10.82 -2.74 -6.97
N THR A 294 11.34 -3.79 -6.36
CA THR A 294 11.11 -4.11 -4.95
C THR A 294 11.57 -3.01 -3.99
N ASP A 295 12.70 -2.36 -4.32
CA ASP A 295 13.27 -1.22 -3.60
C ASP A 295 14.24 -0.44 -4.52
N ARG A 296 14.88 0.60 -3.98
CA ARG A 296 15.94 1.34 -4.63
C ARG A 296 17.08 0.41 -5.06
N TYR A 297 17.82 0.78 -6.10
CA TYR A 297 18.86 -0.08 -6.66
C TYR A 297 19.95 -0.44 -5.64
N GLY A 298 20.10 -1.75 -5.37
CA GLY A 298 21.12 -2.27 -4.44
C GLY A 298 20.83 -1.95 -2.96
N ARG A 299 19.58 -1.52 -2.63
CA ARG A 299 19.14 -1.20 -1.28
C ARG A 299 17.90 -2.02 -0.92
N GLY A 300 17.47 -1.95 0.32
CA GLY A 300 16.27 -2.61 0.84
C GLY A 300 15.60 -1.75 1.90
N GLY A 301 14.56 -2.29 2.51
CA GLY A 301 13.83 -1.76 3.64
C GLY A 301 13.03 -2.88 4.31
N ASP A 302 12.33 -2.62 5.40
CA ASP A 302 11.64 -3.63 6.21
C ASP A 302 10.55 -4.39 5.43
N GLN A 303 9.97 -3.80 4.36
CA GLN A 303 9.01 -4.48 3.48
C GLN A 303 9.59 -5.75 2.85
N VAL A 304 10.91 -5.82 2.64
CA VAL A 304 11.56 -6.99 2.04
C VAL A 304 11.36 -8.25 2.90
N ARG A 305 11.43 -8.10 4.22
CA ARG A 305 11.21 -9.23 5.15
C ARG A 305 9.75 -9.71 5.14
N MET A 306 8.82 -8.78 4.95
CA MET A 306 7.41 -9.11 4.79
C MET A 306 7.16 -9.86 3.46
N LEU A 307 7.79 -9.42 2.36
CA LEU A 307 7.73 -10.11 1.07
C LEU A 307 8.32 -11.53 1.15
N GLU A 308 9.47 -11.70 1.79
CA GLU A 308 10.10 -13.01 2.04
C GLU A 308 9.22 -13.93 2.91
N ALA A 309 8.38 -13.34 3.75
CA ALA A 309 7.38 -14.08 4.54
C ALA A 309 6.11 -14.43 3.75
N GLY A 310 5.98 -13.91 2.52
CA GLY A 310 4.83 -14.12 1.63
C GLY A 310 3.71 -13.09 1.77
N PHE A 311 3.93 -12.01 2.51
CA PHE A 311 2.95 -10.96 2.74
C PHE A 311 3.05 -9.84 1.69
N PRO A 312 1.94 -9.38 1.09
CA PRO A 312 1.94 -8.25 0.17
C PRO A 312 2.45 -6.99 0.88
N SER A 313 3.50 -6.40 0.33
CA SER A 313 4.16 -5.27 0.96
C SER A 313 4.72 -4.29 -0.07
N VAL A 314 4.67 -3.00 0.25
CA VAL A 314 5.24 -1.92 -0.57
C VAL A 314 6.11 -1.02 0.29
N ARG A 315 7.10 -0.34 -0.33
CA ARG A 315 7.80 0.78 0.26
C ARG A 315 7.17 2.07 -0.25
N VAL A 316 6.78 2.93 0.66
CA VAL A 316 6.38 4.32 0.42
C VAL A 316 7.56 5.21 0.76
N THR A 317 8.00 6.07 -0.16
CA THR A 317 9.14 6.96 0.06
C THR A 317 8.99 8.25 -0.75
N GLU A 318 9.65 9.31 -0.32
CA GLU A 318 9.61 10.62 -0.98
C GLU A 318 10.04 10.58 -2.46
N ALA A 319 9.54 11.53 -3.26
CA ALA A 319 9.85 11.62 -4.68
C ALA A 319 11.31 12.03 -4.93
N ALA A 320 11.83 12.97 -4.15
CA ALA A 320 13.18 13.52 -4.29
C ALA A 320 14.02 13.24 -3.03
N GLU A 321 14.98 12.31 -3.10
CA GLU A 321 15.87 11.98 -1.97
C GLU A 321 17.01 12.99 -1.81
N ASN A 322 17.34 13.34 -0.56
CA ASN A 322 18.43 14.24 -0.25
C ASN A 322 19.63 13.49 0.39
N TYR A 323 20.61 13.18 -0.43
CA TYR A 323 21.79 12.41 -0.01
C TYR A 323 22.82 13.22 0.82
N ASP A 324 22.65 14.54 0.97
CA ASP A 324 23.43 15.35 1.91
C ASP A 324 22.92 15.20 3.34
N ARG A 325 21.70 14.71 3.49
CA ARG A 325 21.04 14.50 4.78
C ARG A 325 21.06 13.04 5.19
N GLN A 326 20.62 12.16 4.31
CA GLN A 326 20.47 10.73 4.58
C GLN A 326 21.82 10.07 4.92
N HIS A 327 21.89 9.38 6.06
CA HIS A 327 23.07 8.64 6.55
C HIS A 327 24.33 9.49 6.67
N GLN A 328 24.21 10.79 6.97
CA GLN A 328 25.35 11.70 7.04
C GLN A 328 25.66 12.12 8.48
N ASP A 329 26.97 12.28 8.76
CA ASP A 329 27.42 12.94 9.98
C ASP A 329 26.97 14.40 9.99
N LEU A 330 26.66 14.91 11.16
CA LEU A 330 26.38 16.33 11.35
C LEU A 330 27.62 17.15 11.10
N ARG A 331 27.69 17.85 9.95
CA ARG A 331 28.84 18.69 9.60
C ARG A 331 28.46 19.79 8.60
N THR A 332 29.33 20.78 8.51
CA THR A 332 29.33 21.73 7.39
C THR A 332 30.66 21.60 6.67
N ASP A 333 30.63 21.31 5.38
CA ASP A 333 31.80 21.28 4.52
C ASP A 333 31.60 22.23 3.33
N LYS A 334 32.57 23.14 3.13
CA LYS A 334 32.54 24.15 2.06
C LYS A 334 31.22 24.91 1.94
N GLY A 335 30.59 25.22 3.09
CA GLY A 335 29.32 25.94 3.17
C GLY A 335 28.09 25.06 2.98
N ARG A 336 28.20 23.78 2.68
CA ARG A 336 27.10 22.82 2.55
C ARG A 336 26.87 22.12 3.88
N ARG A 337 25.63 22.08 4.32
CA ARG A 337 25.21 21.34 5.55
C ARG A 337 24.92 19.90 5.23
N TYR A 338 25.39 19.02 6.08
CA TYR A 338 25.16 17.59 6.04
C TYR A 338 24.50 17.13 7.33
N GLY A 339 23.75 16.02 7.24
CA GLY A 339 23.09 15.38 8.37
C GLY A 339 21.58 15.53 8.33
N ASP A 340 20.93 14.53 8.86
CA ASP A 340 19.46 14.40 8.82
C ASP A 340 18.83 15.12 10.00
N THR A 341 18.61 16.40 9.84
CA THR A 341 18.09 17.33 10.84
C THR A 341 16.69 17.82 10.46
N ILE A 342 15.92 18.27 11.46
CA ILE A 342 14.50 18.63 11.32
C ILE A 342 14.22 19.76 10.31
N ASP A 343 15.21 20.61 10.06
CA ASP A 343 15.10 21.67 9.05
C ASP A 343 15.03 21.14 7.59
N GLY A 344 15.33 19.85 7.38
CA GLY A 344 15.12 19.15 6.12
C GLY A 344 13.72 18.60 5.90
N VAL A 345 12.86 18.65 6.93
CA VAL A 345 11.53 18.07 6.83
C VAL A 345 10.52 19.09 6.30
N ASP A 346 9.84 18.74 5.21
CA ASP A 346 8.68 19.42 4.67
C ASP A 346 7.39 18.88 5.31
N PHE A 347 6.94 19.50 6.38
CA PHE A 347 5.76 19.04 7.14
C PHE A 347 4.44 19.09 6.35
N PRO A 348 4.18 20.06 5.47
CA PRO A 348 3.06 20.00 4.53
C PRO A 348 3.09 18.76 3.64
N TYR A 349 4.24 18.42 3.06
CA TYR A 349 4.42 17.22 2.25
C TYR A 349 4.23 15.93 3.08
N LEU A 350 4.90 15.80 4.21
CA LEU A 350 4.73 14.68 5.14
C LEU A 350 3.26 14.47 5.54
N ALA A 351 2.53 15.57 5.75
CA ALA A 351 1.11 15.47 6.06
C ALA A 351 0.28 14.94 4.88
N GLN A 352 0.65 15.25 3.64
CA GLN A 352 -0.02 14.69 2.46
C GLN A 352 0.27 13.19 2.32
N VAL A 353 1.54 12.76 2.48
CA VAL A 353 1.89 11.33 2.49
C VAL A 353 1.17 10.60 3.62
N THR A 354 1.06 11.22 4.80
CA THR A 354 0.31 10.63 5.92
C THR A 354 -1.20 10.53 5.61
N ARG A 355 -1.79 11.51 4.94
CA ARG A 355 -3.19 11.44 4.47
C ARG A 355 -3.39 10.29 3.48
N LEU A 356 -2.43 10.06 2.58
CA LEU A 356 -2.47 8.91 1.68
C LEU A 356 -2.50 7.59 2.47
N ASN A 357 -1.59 7.41 3.43
CA ASN A 357 -1.58 6.22 4.29
C ASN A 357 -2.91 6.02 5.04
N VAL A 358 -3.46 7.09 5.61
CA VAL A 358 -4.76 7.06 6.30
C VAL A 358 -5.88 6.66 5.33
N ALA A 359 -5.93 7.23 4.13
CA ALA A 359 -6.94 6.90 3.13
C ALA A 359 -6.84 5.44 2.68
N VAL A 360 -5.63 4.98 2.37
CA VAL A 360 -5.37 3.60 1.92
C VAL A 360 -5.75 2.59 2.99
N MET A 361 -5.28 2.79 4.23
CA MET A 361 -5.62 1.89 5.34
C MET A 361 -7.11 1.85 5.63
N ALA A 362 -7.79 2.99 5.61
CA ALA A 362 -9.23 3.06 5.82
C ALA A 362 -10.00 2.37 4.67
N ALA A 363 -9.63 2.62 3.42
CA ALA A 363 -10.25 1.99 2.25
C ALA A 363 -10.09 0.46 2.28
N LEU A 364 -8.86 -0.03 2.50
CA LEU A 364 -8.59 -1.46 2.66
C LEU A 364 -9.42 -2.07 3.80
N ALA A 365 -9.43 -1.43 4.96
CA ALA A 365 -10.10 -1.98 6.14
C ALA A 365 -11.64 -2.01 6.02
N MET A 366 -12.23 -1.14 5.20
CA MET A 366 -13.67 -1.10 4.90
C MET A 366 -14.08 -1.95 3.70
N ALA A 367 -13.16 -2.29 2.81
CA ALA A 367 -13.40 -3.21 1.71
C ALA A 367 -13.52 -4.66 2.20
N PRO A 368 -14.14 -5.58 1.44
CA PRO A 368 -14.01 -7.02 1.67
C PRO A 368 -12.60 -7.52 1.31
N MET A 369 -12.28 -8.77 1.65
CA MET A 369 -11.08 -9.44 1.09
C MET A 369 -11.14 -9.49 -0.44
N PRO A 370 -9.99 -9.46 -1.12
CA PRO A 370 -9.95 -9.79 -2.54
C PRO A 370 -10.49 -11.20 -2.81
N PRO A 371 -11.17 -11.44 -3.95
CA PRO A 371 -11.65 -12.77 -4.32
C PRO A 371 -10.49 -13.75 -4.47
N ALA A 372 -10.67 -14.98 -4.02
CA ALA A 372 -9.69 -16.04 -4.23
C ALA A 372 -9.99 -16.82 -5.52
N GLU A 373 -9.00 -17.57 -6.00
CA GLU A 373 -9.11 -18.52 -7.11
C GLU A 373 -9.68 -17.90 -8.39
N VAL A 374 -9.29 -16.66 -8.68
CA VAL A 374 -9.67 -16.00 -9.93
C VAL A 374 -9.10 -16.78 -11.11
N LYS A 375 -9.98 -17.11 -12.09
CA LYS A 375 -9.63 -17.82 -13.31
C LYS A 375 -10.16 -17.09 -14.52
N ILE A 376 -9.45 -17.21 -15.64
CA ILE A 376 -9.86 -16.66 -16.92
C ILE A 376 -9.93 -17.78 -17.97
N GLU A 377 -10.93 -17.70 -18.84
CA GLU A 377 -11.15 -18.58 -19.97
C GLU A 377 -11.54 -17.76 -21.19
N GLY A 378 -11.03 -18.13 -22.36
CA GLY A 378 -11.31 -17.40 -23.60
C GLY A 378 -10.38 -17.80 -24.75
N ALA A 379 -9.49 -18.78 -24.54
CA ALA A 379 -8.58 -19.24 -25.59
C ALA A 379 -9.37 -19.64 -26.85
N VAL A 380 -9.00 -19.06 -28.00
CA VAL A 380 -9.64 -19.29 -29.28
C VAL A 380 -11.15 -18.91 -29.30
N LYS A 381 -11.53 -17.90 -28.48
CA LYS A 381 -12.90 -17.37 -28.44
C LYS A 381 -12.88 -15.85 -28.56
N PRO A 382 -13.96 -15.23 -29.10
CA PRO A 382 -14.04 -13.76 -29.14
C PRO A 382 -14.34 -13.12 -27.81
N ASP A 383 -14.74 -13.90 -26.79
CA ASP A 383 -15.20 -13.45 -25.49
C ASP A 383 -14.30 -14.02 -24.40
N THR A 384 -14.08 -13.25 -23.34
CA THR A 384 -13.38 -13.70 -22.14
C THR A 384 -14.36 -13.91 -20.99
N SER A 385 -14.27 -15.04 -20.31
CA SER A 385 -14.99 -15.32 -19.06
C SER A 385 -14.04 -15.29 -17.89
N VAL A 386 -14.42 -14.57 -16.84
CA VAL A 386 -13.69 -14.48 -15.58
C VAL A 386 -14.54 -15.10 -14.49
N SER A 387 -13.95 -15.95 -13.64
CA SER A 387 -14.63 -16.59 -12.52
C SER A 387 -13.80 -16.48 -11.24
N TRP A 388 -14.47 -16.55 -10.08
CA TRP A 388 -13.84 -16.36 -8.77
C TRP A 388 -14.62 -17.10 -7.67
N THR A 389 -13.97 -17.31 -6.52
CA THR A 389 -14.62 -17.80 -5.31
C THR A 389 -15.35 -16.63 -4.61
N PRO A 390 -16.63 -16.81 -4.20
CA PRO A 390 -17.36 -15.77 -3.49
C PRO A 390 -16.67 -15.33 -2.19
N VAL A 391 -16.77 -14.04 -1.90
CA VAL A 391 -16.20 -13.44 -0.69
C VAL A 391 -17.32 -13.17 0.33
N PRO A 392 -17.23 -13.66 1.55
CA PRO A 392 -18.21 -13.38 2.60
C PRO A 392 -18.33 -11.86 2.85
N GLY A 393 -19.56 -11.35 2.87
CA GLY A 393 -19.85 -9.93 3.10
C GLY A 393 -19.63 -9.00 1.91
N ALA A 394 -19.24 -9.52 0.74
CA ALA A 394 -19.22 -8.72 -0.49
C ALA A 394 -20.64 -8.39 -0.95
N ALA A 395 -20.92 -7.12 -1.24
CA ALA A 395 -22.16 -6.65 -1.83
C ALA A 395 -22.18 -6.73 -3.35
N GLY A 396 -21.02 -7.01 -3.95
CA GLY A 396 -20.84 -7.20 -5.38
C GLY A 396 -19.39 -7.43 -5.74
N TYR A 397 -19.16 -7.50 -7.03
CA TYR A 397 -17.81 -7.65 -7.59
C TYR A 397 -17.63 -6.68 -8.74
N ARG A 398 -16.33 -6.44 -9.08
CA ARG A 398 -15.97 -5.71 -10.27
C ARG A 398 -14.90 -6.49 -11.02
N VAL A 399 -15.20 -6.84 -12.28
CA VAL A 399 -14.22 -7.44 -13.20
C VAL A 399 -13.51 -6.30 -13.90
N TRP A 400 -12.20 -6.33 -13.85
CA TRP A 400 -11.31 -5.31 -14.42
C TRP A 400 -10.53 -5.87 -15.60
N TRP A 401 -10.19 -5.00 -16.56
CA TRP A 401 -9.22 -5.33 -17.60
C TRP A 401 -8.40 -4.10 -18.01
N ARG A 402 -7.21 -4.37 -18.47
CA ARG A 402 -6.28 -3.37 -18.96
C ARG A 402 -5.44 -3.91 -20.11
N SER A 403 -4.95 -3.02 -21.01
CA SER A 403 -3.93 -3.39 -22.00
C SER A 403 -2.72 -4.01 -21.29
N THR A 404 -2.08 -5.00 -21.92
CA THR A 404 -0.91 -5.69 -21.36
C THR A 404 0.29 -4.76 -21.10
N THR A 405 0.29 -3.56 -21.70
CA THR A 405 1.32 -2.52 -21.52
C THR A 405 0.88 -1.37 -20.59
N ALA A 406 -0.39 -1.33 -20.18
CA ALA A 406 -0.88 -0.26 -19.30
C ALA A 406 -0.41 -0.46 -17.86
N PRO A 407 0.03 0.61 -17.16
CA PRO A 407 0.47 0.52 -15.77
C PRO A 407 -0.69 0.33 -14.80
N GLN A 408 -1.89 0.88 -15.11
CA GLN A 408 -3.07 0.90 -14.27
C GLN A 408 -4.27 0.22 -14.95
N TRP A 409 -5.24 -0.25 -14.15
CA TRP A 409 -6.49 -0.82 -14.62
C TRP A 409 -7.34 0.25 -15.33
N GLN A 410 -7.80 -0.05 -16.57
CA GLN A 410 -8.40 0.94 -17.47
C GLN A 410 -9.91 0.81 -17.58
N HIS A 411 -10.41 -0.41 -17.48
CA HIS A 411 -11.82 -0.73 -17.71
C HIS A 411 -12.36 -1.62 -16.60
N SER A 412 -13.67 -1.52 -16.35
CA SER A 412 -14.32 -2.42 -15.39
C SER A 412 -15.78 -2.67 -15.72
N ARG A 413 -16.31 -3.79 -15.24
CA ARG A 413 -17.73 -4.13 -15.29
C ARG A 413 -18.18 -4.72 -13.95
N ARG A 414 -19.31 -4.25 -13.43
CA ARG A 414 -19.87 -4.73 -12.16
C ARG A 414 -20.56 -6.08 -12.34
N ALA A 415 -20.53 -6.89 -11.27
CA ALA A 415 -21.28 -8.11 -11.11
C ALA A 415 -21.98 -8.10 -9.74
N GLY A 416 -23.13 -8.77 -9.63
CA GLY A 416 -23.93 -8.82 -8.40
C GLY A 416 -23.27 -9.62 -7.28
N ALA A 417 -23.83 -9.54 -6.08
CA ALA A 417 -23.30 -10.22 -4.87
C ALA A 417 -23.23 -11.75 -5.03
N ASP A 418 -24.18 -12.34 -5.74
CA ASP A 418 -24.26 -13.79 -5.94
C ASP A 418 -23.47 -14.27 -7.18
N ALA A 419 -22.82 -13.35 -7.90
CA ALA A 419 -22.07 -13.71 -9.10
C ALA A 419 -20.75 -14.40 -8.74
N THR A 420 -20.47 -15.49 -9.43
CA THR A 420 -19.21 -16.24 -9.35
C THR A 420 -18.43 -16.18 -10.66
N SER A 421 -19.01 -15.55 -11.68
CA SER A 421 -18.40 -15.37 -12.98
C SER A 421 -19.03 -14.22 -13.74
N LEU A 422 -18.31 -13.71 -14.74
CA LEU A 422 -18.78 -12.72 -15.69
C LEU A 422 -18.13 -12.97 -17.06
N THR A 423 -18.94 -13.01 -18.11
CA THR A 423 -18.43 -13.02 -19.48
C THR A 423 -18.37 -11.61 -20.04
N LEU A 424 -17.29 -11.28 -20.71
CA LEU A 424 -17.03 -10.00 -21.38
C LEU A 424 -17.11 -10.22 -22.90
N PRO A 425 -18.27 -9.96 -23.54
CA PRO A 425 -18.43 -10.16 -24.96
C PRO A 425 -17.53 -9.24 -25.78
N GLY A 426 -16.87 -9.79 -26.80
CA GLY A 426 -16.00 -9.05 -27.70
C GLY A 426 -14.66 -8.60 -27.09
N ILE A 427 -14.33 -9.03 -25.88
CA ILE A 427 -13.04 -8.76 -25.23
C ILE A 427 -12.19 -10.01 -25.36
N VAL A 428 -11.20 -9.98 -26.26
CA VAL A 428 -10.33 -11.12 -26.58
C VAL A 428 -9.26 -11.27 -25.50
N ILE A 429 -9.09 -12.49 -24.99
CA ILE A 429 -8.20 -12.78 -23.87
C ILE A 429 -6.73 -12.43 -24.16
N ASP A 430 -6.29 -12.51 -25.40
CA ASP A 430 -4.90 -12.32 -25.79
C ASP A 430 -4.42 -10.86 -25.69
N ASP A 431 -5.37 -9.90 -25.74
CA ASP A 431 -5.04 -8.47 -25.82
C ASP A 431 -5.01 -7.78 -24.46
N TRP A 432 -5.51 -8.44 -23.41
CA TRP A 432 -5.77 -7.81 -22.11
C TRP A 432 -5.32 -8.65 -20.94
N PHE A 433 -4.98 -7.97 -19.85
CA PHE A 433 -4.91 -8.56 -18.51
C PHE A 433 -6.22 -8.31 -17.77
N PHE A 434 -6.62 -9.28 -16.95
CA PHE A 434 -7.88 -9.27 -16.20
C PHE A 434 -7.64 -9.38 -14.70
N GLY A 435 -8.64 -8.97 -13.92
CA GLY A 435 -8.62 -9.13 -12.46
C GLY A 435 -10.00 -8.91 -11.88
N VAL A 436 -10.18 -9.24 -10.61
CA VAL A 436 -11.45 -9.08 -9.91
C VAL A 436 -11.22 -8.42 -8.55
N SER A 437 -12.06 -7.44 -8.21
CA SER A 437 -12.21 -6.92 -6.85
C SER A 437 -13.56 -7.29 -6.26
N ALA A 438 -13.64 -7.48 -4.95
CA ALA A 438 -14.88 -7.53 -4.19
C ALA A 438 -15.25 -6.12 -3.73
N VAL A 439 -16.54 -5.83 -3.61
CA VAL A 439 -17.05 -4.50 -3.29
C VAL A 439 -17.90 -4.58 -2.03
N SER A 440 -17.67 -3.69 -1.05
CA SER A 440 -18.51 -3.59 0.15
C SER A 440 -19.86 -2.91 -0.15
N ALA A 441 -20.79 -2.98 0.81
CA ALA A 441 -22.09 -2.31 0.69
C ALA A 441 -21.95 -0.79 0.57
N GLU A 442 -20.90 -0.22 1.15
CA GLU A 442 -20.57 1.21 1.10
C GLU A 442 -19.84 1.60 -0.19
N GLY A 443 -19.48 0.62 -1.04
CA GLY A 443 -18.85 0.83 -2.34
C GLY A 443 -17.31 0.78 -2.36
N TYR A 444 -16.67 0.34 -1.27
CA TYR A 444 -15.21 0.17 -1.24
C TYR A 444 -14.78 -1.10 -1.97
N ASP A 445 -13.94 -0.94 -2.97
CA ASP A 445 -13.31 -2.04 -3.70
C ASP A 445 -12.12 -2.60 -2.92
N SER A 446 -11.96 -3.91 -2.89
CA SER A 446 -10.72 -4.55 -2.46
C SER A 446 -9.58 -4.27 -3.45
N PRO A 447 -8.31 -4.57 -3.10
CA PRO A 447 -7.27 -4.78 -4.10
C PRO A 447 -7.73 -5.77 -5.18
N ILE A 448 -7.21 -5.61 -6.40
CA ILE A 448 -7.60 -6.44 -7.53
C ILE A 448 -6.76 -7.71 -7.51
N GLU A 449 -7.42 -8.85 -7.44
CA GLU A 449 -6.78 -10.15 -7.58
C GLU A 449 -6.56 -10.45 -9.06
N PHE A 450 -5.29 -10.66 -9.43
CA PHE A 450 -4.90 -11.08 -10.77
C PHE A 450 -5.00 -12.60 -10.90
N PRO A 451 -5.61 -13.14 -11.96
CA PRO A 451 -5.73 -14.58 -12.14
C PRO A 451 -4.37 -15.21 -12.48
N GLY A 452 -3.97 -16.19 -11.72
CA GLY A 452 -2.77 -16.96 -12.02
C GLY A 452 -1.69 -16.87 -10.96
N PRO A 453 -0.45 -17.27 -11.29
CA PRO A 453 0.60 -17.47 -10.29
C PRO A 453 1.11 -16.19 -9.64
N ALA A 454 0.99 -15.05 -10.32
CA ALA A 454 1.42 -13.77 -9.76
C ALA A 454 0.41 -13.17 -8.78
N GLY A 455 -0.87 -13.57 -8.85
CA GLY A 455 -1.94 -13.04 -8.02
C GLY A 455 -2.29 -13.95 -6.84
N SER A 456 -2.28 -13.45 -5.63
CA SER A 456 -2.94 -13.92 -4.43
C SER A 456 -2.57 -13.01 -3.26
N PHE A 457 -3.51 -12.28 -2.74
CA PHE A 457 -3.34 -11.48 -1.52
C PHE A 457 -3.37 -12.33 -0.24
N VAL A 458 -3.76 -13.60 -0.36
CA VAL A 458 -3.82 -14.52 0.78
C VAL A 458 -2.77 -15.60 0.59
N SER A 459 -1.81 -15.68 1.49
CA SER A 459 -0.93 -16.84 1.60
C SER A 459 -1.76 -18.03 2.05
N LYS A 460 -2.02 -19.00 1.15
CA LYS A 460 -2.55 -20.29 1.62
C LYS A 460 -1.50 -20.91 2.56
N PRO A 461 -1.88 -21.40 3.76
CA PRO A 461 -0.99 -22.22 4.55
C PRO A 461 -0.49 -23.39 3.68
N GLU A 462 0.81 -23.62 3.64
CA GLU A 462 1.32 -24.86 3.04
C GLU A 462 0.61 -26.04 3.69
N ALA A 463 0.01 -26.88 2.86
CA ALA A 463 -0.49 -28.15 3.36
C ALA A 463 0.68 -28.89 4.02
N PRO A 464 0.52 -29.42 5.24
CA PRO A 464 1.60 -30.16 5.89
C PRO A 464 2.09 -31.25 4.94
N ALA A 465 3.40 -31.27 4.70
CA ALA A 465 4.02 -32.30 3.87
C ALA A 465 3.54 -33.67 4.36
N ALA A 466 2.94 -34.43 3.46
CA ALA A 466 2.52 -35.82 3.78
C ALA A 466 3.77 -36.57 4.23
N LYS A 467 3.72 -37.06 5.47
CA LYS A 467 4.79 -37.93 6.05
C LYS A 467 4.79 -39.27 5.40
#